data_ab58b774b7864937a7bb3139a20689a4
#
_entry.id   ab58b774b7864937a7bb3139a20689a4
#
_cell.length_a   1.000
_cell.length_b   1.000
_cell.length_c   1.000
_cell.angle_alpha   90.00
_cell.angle_beta   90.00
_cell.angle_gamma   90.00
#
_symmetry.space_group_name_H-M   'P 1'
#
loop_
_entity.id
_entity.type
_entity.pdbx_description
1 polymer ?
#
loop_
_entity_poly.entity_id
_entity_poly.type
_entity_poly.pdbx_seq_one_letter_code
_entity_poly.pdbx_strand_id
1 'polypeptide(L)'
;MKIIDAHVHLAQCIAGFGAEGELRACGGGKAVYASGNVINMIPQELGEYDVKAEKVLELMDRNNVEKAVLLQGNYIGFQNQISYEAMRDYPDRFAAACTYDPYCGKVEEIRKHLFEEQGFRIVKFEVSNGSGLM
;
A
#
# COMPACT_ATOMS: atom_id res chain seq x y z
N MET A 1 -21.86 16.00 4.56
CA MET A 1 -20.46 16.40 4.39
C MET A 1 -19.75 15.27 3.67
N LYS A 2 -19.00 15.55 2.61
CA LYS A 2 -18.22 14.55 1.87
C LYS A 2 -16.88 14.37 2.58
N ILE A 3 -16.53 13.12 2.90
CA ILE A 3 -15.27 12.77 3.55
C ILE A 3 -14.37 12.13 2.51
N ILE A 4 -13.12 12.57 2.45
CA ILE A 4 -12.06 11.94 1.66
C ILE A 4 -10.98 11.51 2.64
N ASP A 5 -10.68 10.21 2.69
CA ASP A 5 -9.56 9.68 3.46
C ASP A 5 -8.30 9.74 2.59
N ALA A 6 -7.34 10.55 3.00
CA ALA A 6 -6.11 10.76 2.25
C ALA A 6 -4.98 9.77 2.58
N HIS A 7 -5.23 8.75 3.41
CA HIS A 7 -4.18 7.83 3.84
C HIS A 7 -4.73 6.41 4.12
N VAL A 8 -4.94 5.65 3.07
CA VAL A 8 -5.42 4.26 3.15
C VAL A 8 -4.39 3.32 2.53
N HIS A 9 -4.31 2.11 3.05
CA HIS A 9 -3.42 1.06 2.54
C HIS A 9 -4.21 -0.14 2.03
N LEU A 10 -3.85 -0.62 0.85
CA LEU A 10 -4.13 -1.98 0.41
C LEU A 10 -2.84 -2.80 0.49
N ALA A 11 -2.97 -4.09 0.69
CA ALA A 11 -1.84 -5.01 0.65
C ALA A 11 -2.27 -6.35 0.05
N GLN A 12 -1.62 -6.77 -1.01
CA GLN A 12 -1.76 -8.13 -1.53
C GLN A 12 -1.03 -9.11 -0.62
N CYS A 13 0.14 -8.72 -0.14
CA CYS A 13 0.87 -9.38 0.93
C CYS A 13 1.77 -8.35 1.62
N ILE A 14 2.06 -8.55 2.90
CA ILE A 14 3.07 -7.76 3.60
C ILE A 14 4.42 -8.38 3.35
N ALA A 15 5.25 -7.70 2.56
CA ALA A 15 6.59 -8.11 2.14
C ALA A 15 7.52 -6.89 2.09
N GLY A 16 7.61 -6.20 3.22
CA GLY A 16 8.36 -4.95 3.34
C GLY A 16 9.61 -5.07 4.20
N PHE A 17 10.09 -3.94 4.63
CA PHE A 17 11.21 -3.82 5.56
C PHE A 17 11.15 -2.51 6.35
N GLY A 18 11.84 -2.48 7.47
CA GLY A 18 11.94 -1.31 8.35
C GLY A 18 13.21 -1.38 9.21
N ALA A 19 13.23 -0.64 10.31
CA ALA A 19 14.40 -0.54 11.19
C ALA A 19 14.90 -1.88 11.76
N GLU A 20 14.04 -2.90 11.84
CA GLU A 20 14.37 -4.23 12.37
C GLU A 20 14.55 -5.28 11.25
N GLY A 21 14.83 -4.84 10.01
CA GLY A 21 15.06 -5.69 8.85
C GLY A 21 13.77 -5.96 8.06
N GLU A 22 13.74 -7.12 7.38
CA GLU A 22 12.57 -7.50 6.60
C GLU A 22 11.33 -7.71 7.48
N LEU A 23 10.17 -7.49 6.88
CA LEU A 23 8.87 -7.64 7.53
C LEU A 23 7.99 -8.56 6.68
N ARG A 24 7.41 -9.58 7.31
CA ARG A 24 6.57 -10.58 6.63
C ARG A 24 5.30 -10.85 7.41
N ALA A 25 4.19 -10.96 6.71
CA ALA A 25 2.93 -11.40 7.33
C ALA A 25 3.08 -12.81 7.91
N CYS A 26 2.54 -13.01 9.12
CA CYS A 26 2.56 -14.30 9.82
C CYS A 26 1.16 -14.79 10.24
N GLY A 27 0.10 -14.15 9.77
CA GLY A 27 -1.30 -14.51 10.02
C GLY A 27 -1.93 -13.74 11.19
N GLY A 28 -3.25 -13.80 11.28
CA GLY A 28 -4.01 -13.08 12.32
C GLY A 28 -3.83 -11.56 12.29
N GLY A 29 -3.58 -10.98 11.12
CA GLY A 29 -3.30 -9.56 10.98
C GLY A 29 -1.92 -9.12 11.50
N LYS A 30 -1.03 -10.07 11.79
CA LYS A 30 0.31 -9.82 12.35
C LYS A 30 1.40 -9.94 11.30
N ALA A 31 2.50 -9.27 11.57
CA ALA A 31 3.74 -9.43 10.83
C ALA A 31 4.93 -9.59 11.78
N VAL A 32 5.95 -10.28 11.32
CA VAL A 32 7.19 -10.55 12.06
C VAL A 32 8.37 -9.89 11.35
N TYR A 33 9.19 -9.19 12.11
CA TYR A 33 10.48 -8.67 11.67
C TYR A 33 11.57 -9.73 11.65
N ALA A 34 12.62 -9.49 10.88
CA ALA A 34 13.82 -10.32 10.88
C ALA A 34 14.46 -10.44 12.27
N SER A 35 14.30 -9.46 13.14
CA SER A 35 14.71 -9.49 14.56
C SER A 35 13.90 -10.48 15.40
N GLY A 36 12.77 -11.00 14.89
CA GLY A 36 11.82 -11.85 15.62
C GLY A 36 10.71 -11.08 16.33
N ASN A 37 10.74 -9.75 16.31
CA ASN A 37 9.67 -8.95 16.91
C ASN A 37 8.36 -9.05 16.09
N VAL A 38 7.25 -9.34 16.77
CA VAL A 38 5.93 -9.49 16.16
C VAL A 38 5.08 -8.26 16.44
N ILE A 39 4.48 -7.71 15.39
CA ILE A 39 3.63 -6.51 15.48
C ILE A 39 2.25 -6.77 14.87
N ASN A 40 1.24 -6.03 15.33
CA ASN A 40 -0.07 -6.00 14.72
C ASN A 40 -0.03 -5.02 13.53
N MET A 41 -0.31 -5.52 12.33
CA MET A 41 -0.23 -4.73 11.08
C MET A 41 -1.59 -4.48 10.47
N ILE A 42 -2.46 -5.47 10.46
CA ILE A 42 -3.76 -5.42 9.81
C ILE A 42 -4.84 -5.51 10.90
N PRO A 43 -5.76 -4.53 11.00
CA PRO A 43 -6.94 -4.70 11.83
C PRO A 43 -7.69 -5.97 11.45
N GLN A 44 -8.13 -6.75 12.43
CA GLN A 44 -8.75 -8.06 12.23
C GLN A 44 -9.95 -8.03 11.27
N GLU A 45 -10.68 -6.93 11.27
CA GLU A 45 -11.83 -6.73 10.37
C GLU A 45 -11.44 -6.54 8.89
N LEU A 46 -10.17 -6.18 8.60
CA LEU A 46 -9.66 -5.96 7.25
C LEU A 46 -9.07 -7.20 6.60
N GLY A 47 -8.50 -8.11 7.39
CA GLY A 47 -7.91 -9.34 6.87
C GLY A 47 -6.85 -9.95 7.77
N GLU A 48 -6.34 -11.10 7.37
CA GLU A 48 -5.30 -11.83 8.12
C GLU A 48 -3.89 -11.66 7.52
N TYR A 49 -3.80 -11.68 6.19
CA TYR A 49 -2.53 -11.60 5.43
C TYR A 49 -2.55 -10.48 4.40
N ASP A 50 -3.73 -10.10 3.94
CA ASP A 50 -3.96 -9.11 2.90
C ASP A 50 -5.02 -8.08 3.32
N VAL A 51 -5.06 -6.97 2.62
CA VAL A 51 -6.12 -5.94 2.74
C VAL A 51 -6.65 -5.66 1.34
N LYS A 52 -7.85 -6.12 1.07
CA LYS A 52 -8.49 -6.01 -0.25
C LYS A 52 -9.32 -4.75 -0.38
N ALA A 53 -9.47 -4.27 -1.61
CA ALA A 53 -10.26 -3.08 -1.92
C ALA A 53 -11.72 -3.19 -1.45
N GLU A 54 -12.34 -4.36 -1.59
CA GLU A 54 -13.72 -4.61 -1.18
C GLU A 54 -13.92 -4.42 0.31
N LYS A 55 -12.96 -4.86 1.13
CA LYS A 55 -13.03 -4.67 2.59
C LYS A 55 -12.88 -3.21 2.99
N VAL A 56 -12.01 -2.50 2.30
CA VAL A 56 -11.85 -1.05 2.52
C VAL A 56 -13.13 -0.31 2.11
N LEU A 57 -13.74 -0.67 0.97
CA LEU A 57 -15.01 -0.09 0.53
C LEU A 57 -16.14 -0.31 1.54
N GLU A 58 -16.26 -1.52 2.12
CA GLU A 58 -17.23 -1.80 3.19
C GLU A 58 -17.05 -0.86 4.40
N LEU A 59 -15.80 -0.59 4.78
CA LEU A 59 -15.48 0.35 5.87
C LEU A 59 -15.78 1.80 5.48
N MET A 60 -15.41 2.20 4.28
CA MET A 60 -15.70 3.53 3.76
C MET A 60 -17.21 3.80 3.77
N ASP A 61 -18.01 2.85 3.30
CA ASP A 61 -19.46 2.99 3.24
C ASP A 61 -20.08 3.09 4.63
N ARG A 62 -19.63 2.28 5.58
CA ARG A 62 -20.07 2.35 6.98
C ARG A 62 -19.75 3.67 7.67
N ASN A 63 -18.67 4.35 7.24
CA ASN A 63 -18.19 5.59 7.84
C ASN A 63 -18.47 6.84 6.99
N ASN A 64 -19.28 6.73 5.93
CA ASN A 64 -19.59 7.80 4.99
C ASN A 64 -18.35 8.45 4.34
N VAL A 65 -17.31 7.65 4.11
CA VAL A 65 -16.12 8.05 3.37
C VAL A 65 -16.41 7.88 1.88
N GLU A 66 -16.43 8.99 1.14
CA GLU A 66 -16.76 8.97 -0.29
C GLU A 66 -15.60 8.46 -1.15
N LYS A 67 -14.40 8.94 -0.85
CA LYS A 67 -13.18 8.62 -1.63
C LYS A 67 -12.01 8.35 -0.69
N ALA A 68 -11.04 7.58 -1.19
CA ALA A 68 -9.79 7.37 -0.51
C ALA A 68 -8.58 7.49 -1.43
N VAL A 69 -7.46 7.92 -0.88
CA VAL A 69 -6.15 7.89 -1.52
C VAL A 69 -5.35 6.72 -1.00
N LEU A 70 -5.05 5.77 -1.88
CA LEU A 70 -4.27 4.60 -1.56
C LEU A 70 -2.79 4.96 -1.54
N LEU A 71 -2.14 4.73 -0.42
CA LEU A 71 -0.71 4.94 -0.24
C LEU A 71 -0.02 3.61 0.03
N GLN A 72 1.26 3.56 -0.27
CA GLN A 72 2.12 2.40 -0.03
C GLN A 72 3.54 2.86 0.33
N GLY A 73 4.40 1.94 0.69
CA GLY A 73 5.78 2.24 1.02
C GLY A 73 6.56 0.98 1.40
N ASN A 74 7.81 1.16 1.76
CA ASN A 74 8.72 0.05 2.07
C ASN A 74 8.23 -0.83 3.23
N TYR A 75 7.49 -0.25 4.16
CA TYR A 75 7.02 -0.93 5.38
C TYR A 75 6.11 -2.13 5.08
N ILE A 76 5.17 -1.97 4.16
CA ILE A 76 4.28 -3.05 3.72
C ILE A 76 4.76 -3.71 2.43
N GLY A 77 5.81 -3.18 1.81
CA GLY A 77 6.26 -3.54 0.47
C GLY A 77 5.53 -2.75 -0.62
N PHE A 78 6.02 -2.89 -1.84
CA PHE A 78 5.42 -2.20 -2.98
C PHE A 78 4.11 -2.89 -3.40
N GLN A 79 3.05 -2.12 -3.46
CA GLN A 79 1.67 -2.57 -3.70
C GLN A 79 1.09 -1.93 -4.96
N ASN A 80 1.92 -1.65 -5.98
CA ASN A 80 1.49 -0.97 -7.20
C ASN A 80 0.35 -1.69 -7.91
N GLN A 81 0.45 -3.02 -8.05
CA GLN A 81 -0.52 -3.79 -8.81
C GLN A 81 -1.91 -3.76 -8.18
N ILE A 82 -2.04 -4.07 -6.89
CA ILE A 82 -3.35 -4.04 -6.22
C ILE A 82 -3.93 -2.62 -6.16
N SER A 83 -3.07 -1.60 -6.03
CA SER A 83 -3.49 -0.20 -6.06
C SER A 83 -3.98 0.24 -7.43
N TYR A 84 -3.32 -0.20 -8.50
CA TYR A 84 -3.77 0.01 -9.87
C TYR A 84 -5.11 -0.67 -10.15
N GLU A 85 -5.28 -1.92 -9.75
CA GLU A 85 -6.52 -2.68 -9.90
C GLU A 85 -7.69 -1.99 -9.19
N ALA A 86 -7.48 -1.54 -7.95
CA ALA A 86 -8.49 -0.80 -7.21
C ALA A 86 -8.89 0.53 -7.89
N MET A 87 -7.92 1.27 -8.40
CA MET A 87 -8.14 2.52 -9.15
C MET A 87 -8.91 2.28 -10.46
N ARG A 88 -8.57 1.20 -11.18
CA ARG A 88 -9.22 0.79 -12.43
C ARG A 88 -10.67 0.34 -12.20
N ASP A 89 -10.88 -0.50 -11.18
CA ASP A 89 -12.16 -1.16 -10.93
C ASP A 89 -13.14 -0.25 -10.16
N TYR A 90 -12.61 0.69 -9.37
CA TYR A 90 -13.41 1.65 -8.57
C TYR A 90 -12.92 3.10 -8.75
N PRO A 91 -12.95 3.64 -9.99
CA PRO A 91 -12.35 4.94 -10.32
C PRO A 91 -12.98 6.13 -9.59
N ASP A 92 -14.25 6.01 -9.19
CA ASP A 92 -14.96 7.05 -8.43
C ASP A 92 -14.67 7.00 -6.93
N ARG A 93 -14.02 5.93 -6.44
CA ARG A 93 -13.76 5.69 -5.03
C ARG A 93 -12.28 5.82 -4.65
N PHE A 94 -11.37 5.42 -5.55
CA PHE A 94 -9.94 5.38 -5.26
C PHE A 94 -9.12 6.22 -6.23
N ALA A 95 -8.19 6.99 -5.66
CA ALA A 95 -6.97 7.43 -6.31
C ALA A 95 -5.80 6.72 -5.63
N ALA A 96 -4.70 6.48 -6.34
CA ALA A 96 -3.58 5.76 -5.76
C ALA A 96 -2.22 6.41 -6.07
N ALA A 97 -1.33 6.32 -5.10
CA ALA A 97 0.10 6.61 -5.28
C ALA A 97 0.83 5.33 -5.69
N CYS A 98 1.68 5.43 -6.70
CA CYS A 98 2.68 4.40 -6.97
C CYS A 98 3.97 4.63 -6.17
N THR A 99 4.84 3.64 -6.18
CA THR A 99 6.22 3.75 -5.70
C THR A 99 7.14 2.90 -6.57
N TYR A 100 8.42 3.22 -6.59
CA TYR A 100 9.45 2.46 -7.29
C TYR A 100 10.82 2.78 -6.67
N ASP A 101 11.81 1.95 -6.93
CA ASP A 101 13.20 2.25 -6.58
C ASP A 101 13.82 3.16 -7.65
N PRO A 102 14.14 4.43 -7.33
CA PRO A 102 14.70 5.37 -8.29
C PRO A 102 16.12 5.01 -8.76
N TYR A 103 16.77 4.06 -8.09
CA TYR A 103 18.14 3.61 -8.41
C TYR A 103 18.18 2.27 -9.13
N CYS A 104 17.04 1.67 -9.43
CA CYS A 104 17.03 0.40 -10.18
C CYS A 104 17.46 0.58 -11.65
N GLY A 105 18.02 -0.49 -12.22
CA GLY A 105 18.60 -0.44 -13.57
C GLY A 105 17.61 -0.19 -14.71
N LYS A 106 16.29 -0.30 -14.46
CA LYS A 106 15.23 -0.12 -15.45
C LYS A 106 14.22 0.97 -15.05
N VAL A 107 14.70 1.98 -14.35
CA VAL A 107 13.84 3.03 -13.76
C VAL A 107 12.97 3.73 -14.80
N GLU A 108 13.48 4.01 -16.00
CA GLU A 108 12.70 4.69 -17.04
C GLU A 108 11.57 3.80 -17.60
N GLU A 109 11.83 2.50 -17.79
CA GLU A 109 10.79 1.54 -18.20
C GLU A 109 9.70 1.43 -17.13
N ILE A 110 10.09 1.36 -15.85
CA ILE A 110 9.17 1.31 -14.73
C ILE A 110 8.32 2.59 -14.63
N ARG A 111 8.94 3.75 -14.75
CA ARG A 111 8.24 5.05 -14.75
C ARG A 111 7.23 5.14 -15.87
N LYS A 112 7.62 4.75 -17.10
CA LYS A 112 6.72 4.71 -18.24
C LYS A 112 5.52 3.81 -17.95
N HIS A 113 5.75 2.60 -17.47
CA HIS A 113 4.69 1.67 -17.12
C HIS A 113 3.73 2.24 -16.07
N LEU A 114 4.25 2.78 -14.97
CA LEU A 114 3.42 3.30 -13.88
C LEU A 114 2.62 4.57 -14.29
N PHE A 115 3.27 5.52 -14.96
CA PHE A 115 2.64 6.81 -15.23
C PHE A 115 1.87 6.86 -16.55
N GLU A 116 2.39 6.24 -17.61
CA GLU A 116 1.77 6.31 -18.94
C GLU A 116 0.79 5.16 -19.17
N GLU A 117 1.13 3.93 -18.79
CA GLU A 117 0.30 2.76 -19.06
C GLU A 117 -0.74 2.52 -17.95
N GLN A 118 -0.34 2.61 -16.67
CA GLN A 118 -1.24 2.44 -15.54
C GLN A 118 -1.92 3.74 -15.06
N GLY A 119 -1.42 4.89 -15.48
CA GLY A 119 -2.05 6.19 -15.24
C GLY A 119 -1.93 6.74 -13.82
N PHE A 120 -0.98 6.30 -13.02
CA PHE A 120 -0.72 6.91 -11.72
C PHE A 120 -0.39 8.40 -11.85
N ARG A 121 -0.89 9.22 -10.93
CA ARG A 121 -0.66 10.67 -10.86
C ARG A 121 0.01 11.12 -9.58
N ILE A 122 0.19 10.20 -8.66
CA ILE A 122 0.78 10.43 -7.34
C ILE A 122 1.92 9.42 -7.18
N VAL A 123 3.03 9.86 -6.62
CA VAL A 123 4.12 9.00 -6.21
C VAL A 123 4.41 9.21 -4.73
N LYS A 124 4.67 8.14 -4.00
CA LYS A 124 5.12 8.20 -2.62
C LYS A 124 6.43 7.44 -2.47
N PHE A 125 7.44 8.11 -1.95
CA PHE A 125 8.67 7.48 -1.47
C PHE A 125 8.67 7.44 0.06
N GLU A 126 8.88 6.27 0.63
CA GLU A 126 9.02 6.09 2.08
C GLU A 126 10.49 6.22 2.45
N VAL A 127 10.80 7.23 3.26
CA VAL A 127 12.17 7.52 3.72
C VAL A 127 12.30 7.40 5.24
N SER A 128 11.24 6.94 5.90
CA SER A 128 11.21 6.71 7.35
C SER A 128 11.52 5.25 7.70
N ASN A 129 11.60 4.96 9.00
CA ASN A 129 11.76 3.60 9.55
C ASN A 129 12.99 2.82 9.06
N GLY A 130 14.09 3.50 8.81
CA GLY A 130 15.32 2.83 8.37
C GLY A 130 15.20 2.24 6.97
N SER A 131 14.39 2.85 6.11
CA SER A 131 14.30 2.44 4.71
C SER A 131 15.67 2.54 4.04
N GLY A 132 16.02 1.56 3.22
CA GLY A 132 17.29 1.51 2.50
C GLY A 132 17.48 2.59 1.43
N LEU A 133 16.60 3.59 1.38
CA LEU A 133 16.71 4.77 0.50
C LEU A 133 17.49 5.93 1.13
N MET A 134 18.06 5.73 2.32
CA MET A 134 18.95 6.69 2.98
C MET A 134 20.39 6.21 3.01
#